data_41558fa4b6fb63f0695ff73ce85b36ca
#
_entry.id   41558fa4b6fb63f0695ff73ce85b36ca
#
_cell.length_a   1.000
_cell.length_b   1.000
_cell.length_c   1.000
_cell.angle_alpha   90.00
_cell.angle_beta   90.00
_cell.angle_gamma   90.00
#
_symmetry.space_group_name_H-M   'P 1'
#
loop_
_entity.id
_entity.type
_entity.pdbx_description
1 polymer ?
#
loop_
_entity_poly.entity_id
_entity_poly.type
_entity_poly.pdbx_seq_one_letter_code
_entity_poly.pdbx_strand_id
1 'polypeptide(L)'
;MNSNNNNHNNSSITVRKNGNGIVAEMTVAAGTERVWRILTSFDEMDAHLSGLKTSKVLRKEGNYLLVEQRAKVGISLLSFSFRVVMDVVEDRPFLYFSQRQGSFATFRGHWRVEPRSDGKGTRIRYYLEASPAQSPGGRQFGNRMIKQNLQQLAAWIDNGRV
;
A
#
# COMPACT_ATOMS: atom_id res chain seq x y z
N MET A 1 30.53 -22.23 18.93
CA MET A 1 30.04 -22.24 17.54
C MET A 1 28.74 -21.47 17.50
N ASN A 2 28.82 -20.20 17.16
CA ASN A 2 27.63 -19.33 17.09
C ASN A 2 27.05 -19.40 15.69
N SER A 3 25.98 -20.14 15.52
CA SER A 3 25.17 -20.08 14.30
C SER A 3 24.22 -18.91 14.42
N ASN A 4 24.63 -17.74 13.95
CA ASN A 4 23.74 -16.61 13.70
C ASN A 4 22.87 -16.96 12.49
N ASN A 5 21.72 -17.54 12.73
CA ASN A 5 20.65 -17.59 11.76
C ASN A 5 20.01 -16.19 11.65
N ASN A 6 20.66 -15.32 10.89
CA ASN A 6 20.01 -14.13 10.35
C ASN A 6 19.05 -14.58 9.25
N ASN A 7 17.85 -14.96 9.64
CA ASN A 7 16.71 -15.05 8.73
C ASN A 7 16.37 -13.63 8.29
N HIS A 8 17.12 -13.11 7.34
CA HIS A 8 16.71 -11.95 6.57
C HIS A 8 15.56 -12.43 5.68
N ASN A 9 14.33 -12.14 6.11
CA ASN A 9 13.19 -12.15 5.22
C ASN A 9 13.50 -11.14 4.11
N ASN A 10 14.04 -11.65 3.02
CA ASN A 10 14.51 -10.86 1.89
C ASN A 10 13.31 -10.58 0.98
N SER A 11 12.35 -9.77 1.50
CA SER A 11 11.32 -9.18 0.65
C SER A 11 12.00 -8.15 -0.23
N SER A 12 12.25 -8.54 -1.49
CA SER A 12 12.79 -7.61 -2.48
C SER A 12 11.70 -6.62 -2.86
N ILE A 13 11.94 -5.33 -2.66
CA ILE A 13 11.02 -4.25 -3.02
C ILE A 13 11.70 -3.36 -4.03
N THR A 14 11.08 -3.21 -5.19
CA THR A 14 11.50 -2.28 -6.24
C THR A 14 10.44 -1.21 -6.45
N VAL A 15 10.85 0.03 -6.64
CA VAL A 15 9.96 1.17 -6.92
C VAL A 15 10.54 1.95 -8.09
N ARG A 16 9.72 2.22 -9.11
CA ARG A 16 10.13 2.97 -10.31
C ARG A 16 9.00 3.84 -10.83
N LYS A 17 9.37 4.92 -11.52
CA LYS A 17 8.40 5.73 -12.28
C LYS A 17 7.92 4.98 -13.52
N ASN A 18 6.65 5.16 -13.86
CA ASN A 18 6.03 4.66 -15.09
C ASN A 18 5.00 5.68 -15.58
N GLY A 19 5.38 6.48 -16.57
CA GLY A 19 4.54 7.59 -17.03
C GLY A 19 4.23 8.58 -15.90
N ASN A 20 2.96 8.84 -15.66
CA ASN A 20 2.49 9.73 -14.59
C ASN A 20 2.36 9.02 -13.23
N GLY A 21 2.65 7.73 -13.18
CA GLY A 21 2.49 6.91 -12.00
C GLY A 21 3.79 6.30 -11.51
N ILE A 22 3.65 5.52 -10.44
CA ILE A 22 4.70 4.74 -9.83
C ILE A 22 4.29 3.28 -9.86
N VAL A 23 5.22 2.42 -10.28
CA VAL A 23 5.09 0.97 -10.19
C VAL A 23 6.03 0.47 -9.12
N ALA A 24 5.50 -0.32 -8.20
CA ALA A 24 6.28 -1.06 -7.23
C ALA A 24 6.02 -2.56 -7.35
N GLU A 25 7.01 -3.35 -7.00
CA GLU A 25 6.90 -4.79 -6.95
C GLU A 25 7.55 -5.30 -5.68
N MET A 26 6.90 -6.24 -5.01
CA MET A 26 7.45 -6.92 -3.85
C MET A 26 7.05 -8.39 -3.84
N THR A 27 7.86 -9.19 -3.16
CA THR A 27 7.56 -10.59 -2.87
C THR A 27 7.47 -10.80 -1.37
N VAL A 28 6.53 -11.62 -0.94
CA VAL A 28 6.33 -12.00 0.46
C VAL A 28 6.29 -13.52 0.58
N ALA A 29 6.63 -14.04 1.74
CA ALA A 29 6.59 -15.48 2.01
C ALA A 29 5.17 -16.02 2.20
N ALA A 30 4.24 -15.16 2.63
CA ALA A 30 2.85 -15.52 2.85
C ALA A 30 2.13 -15.91 1.55
N GLY A 31 1.14 -16.81 1.67
CA GLY A 31 0.27 -17.19 0.56
C GLY A 31 -0.71 -16.08 0.16
N THR A 32 -1.30 -16.21 -1.03
CA THR A 32 -2.18 -15.19 -1.62
C THR A 32 -3.40 -14.86 -0.75
N GLU A 33 -4.00 -15.85 -0.08
CA GLU A 33 -5.19 -15.60 0.77
C GLU A 33 -4.88 -14.72 1.97
N ARG A 34 -3.71 -14.88 2.59
CA ARG A 34 -3.27 -13.99 3.66
C ARG A 34 -2.99 -12.58 3.14
N VAL A 35 -2.37 -12.46 1.98
CA VAL A 35 -2.13 -11.16 1.34
C VAL A 35 -3.44 -10.43 1.09
N TRP A 36 -4.45 -11.11 0.51
CA TRP A 36 -5.77 -10.55 0.26
C TRP A 36 -6.45 -10.08 1.54
N ARG A 37 -6.43 -10.89 2.58
CA ARG A 37 -7.01 -10.54 3.88
C ARG A 37 -6.38 -9.26 4.43
N ILE A 38 -5.07 -9.11 4.34
CA ILE A 38 -4.38 -7.93 4.85
C ILE A 38 -4.62 -6.70 3.96
N LEU A 39 -4.54 -6.84 2.64
CA LEU A 39 -4.81 -5.73 1.73
C LEU A 39 -6.24 -5.18 1.81
N THR A 40 -7.18 -5.98 2.28
CA THR A 40 -8.58 -5.57 2.47
C THR A 40 -8.93 -5.24 3.92
N SER A 41 -7.99 -5.39 4.86
CA SER A 41 -8.16 -5.04 6.28
C SER A 41 -7.94 -3.54 6.53
N PHE A 42 -8.70 -2.70 5.84
CA PHE A 42 -8.53 -1.24 5.89
C PHE A 42 -8.68 -0.66 7.30
N ASP A 43 -9.58 -1.23 8.13
CA ASP A 43 -9.78 -0.75 9.51
C ASP A 43 -8.59 -1.02 10.45
N GLU A 44 -7.63 -1.82 10.02
CA GLU A 44 -6.42 -2.15 10.78
C GLU A 44 -5.16 -1.48 10.23
N MET A 45 -5.22 -0.87 9.06
CA MET A 45 -4.03 -0.36 8.35
C MET A 45 -3.30 0.73 9.11
N ASP A 46 -4.00 1.60 9.82
CA ASP A 46 -3.39 2.69 10.60
C ASP A 46 -2.57 2.21 11.79
N ALA A 47 -2.84 1.00 12.29
CA ALA A 47 -2.03 0.37 13.33
C ALA A 47 -0.69 -0.19 12.80
N HIS A 48 -0.59 -0.45 11.50
CA HIS A 48 0.58 -1.09 10.87
C HIS A 48 1.38 -0.19 9.94
N LEU A 49 0.74 0.83 9.36
CA LEU A 49 1.36 1.77 8.44
C LEU A 49 1.51 3.14 9.10
N SER A 50 2.72 3.49 9.48
CA SER A 50 3.01 4.69 10.28
C SER A 50 2.63 6.01 9.62
N GLY A 51 2.55 6.05 8.29
CA GLY A 51 2.10 7.22 7.54
C GLY A 51 0.59 7.47 7.63
N LEU A 52 -0.21 6.46 7.95
CA LEU A 52 -1.64 6.59 8.12
C LEU A 52 -1.97 7.05 9.55
N LYS A 53 -2.82 8.06 9.66
CA LYS A 53 -3.39 8.52 10.93
C LYS A 53 -4.69 7.82 11.25
N THR A 54 -5.53 7.63 10.24
CA THR A 54 -6.79 6.87 10.34
C THR A 54 -7.05 6.13 9.05
N SER A 55 -7.67 4.95 9.16
CA SER A 55 -8.17 4.18 8.03
C SER A 55 -9.47 3.50 8.43
N LYS A 56 -10.55 3.73 7.67
CA LYS A 56 -11.89 3.23 8.00
C LYS A 56 -12.63 2.79 6.76
N VAL A 57 -13.29 1.64 6.86
CA VAL A 57 -14.32 1.21 5.92
C VAL A 57 -15.61 1.93 6.27
N LEU A 58 -16.09 2.80 5.38
CA LEU A 58 -17.34 3.54 5.55
C LEU A 58 -18.56 2.73 5.07
N ARG A 59 -18.37 1.89 4.05
CA ARG A 59 -19.43 1.05 3.47
C ARG A 59 -18.80 -0.18 2.81
N LYS A 60 -19.47 -1.31 2.92
CA LYS A 60 -19.11 -2.57 2.27
C LYS A 60 -20.33 -3.19 1.62
N GLU A 61 -20.22 -3.48 0.31
CA GLU A 61 -21.27 -4.17 -0.47
C GLU A 61 -20.60 -5.15 -1.44
N GLY A 62 -20.71 -6.46 -1.16
CA GLY A 62 -20.08 -7.48 -1.99
C GLY A 62 -18.57 -7.28 -2.11
N ASN A 63 -18.07 -7.09 -3.33
CA ASN A 63 -16.67 -6.83 -3.65
C ASN A 63 -16.29 -5.34 -3.63
N TYR A 64 -17.20 -4.47 -3.22
CA TYR A 64 -17.01 -3.02 -3.17
C TYR A 64 -16.84 -2.53 -1.74
N LEU A 65 -15.87 -1.63 -1.54
CA LEU A 65 -15.62 -0.91 -0.29
C LEU A 65 -15.56 0.59 -0.56
N LEU A 66 -16.16 1.38 0.33
CA LEU A 66 -15.89 2.80 0.43
C LEU A 66 -14.99 3.01 1.65
N VAL A 67 -13.79 3.58 1.44
CA VAL A 67 -12.75 3.67 2.47
C VAL A 67 -12.32 5.12 2.64
N GLU A 68 -12.24 5.58 3.88
CA GLU A 68 -11.63 6.87 4.23
C GLU A 68 -10.26 6.65 4.86
N GLN A 69 -9.25 7.33 4.34
CA GLN A 69 -7.92 7.36 4.93
C GLN A 69 -7.45 8.80 5.13
N ARG A 70 -6.76 9.02 6.24
CA ARG A 70 -6.04 10.25 6.54
C ARG A 70 -4.58 9.91 6.76
N ALA A 71 -3.70 10.65 6.12
CA ALA A 71 -2.27 10.43 6.20
C ALA A 71 -1.55 11.74 6.48
N LYS A 72 -0.41 11.64 7.14
CA LYS A 72 0.54 12.74 7.29
C LYS A 72 1.87 12.29 6.73
N VAL A 73 2.39 13.07 5.79
CA VAL A 73 3.63 12.78 5.07
C VAL A 73 4.60 13.92 5.25
N GLY A 74 5.87 13.59 5.48
CA GLY A 74 6.94 14.56 5.63
C GLY A 74 7.51 14.64 7.05
N ILE A 75 8.49 15.51 7.24
CA ILE A 75 9.23 15.67 8.48
C ILE A 75 9.08 17.12 8.97
N SER A 76 8.64 17.29 10.23
CA SER A 76 8.56 18.58 10.90
C SER A 76 7.71 19.62 10.14
N LEU A 77 8.24 20.80 9.85
CA LEU A 77 7.54 21.91 9.19
C LEU A 77 7.21 21.65 7.70
N LEU A 78 7.75 20.60 7.11
CA LEU A 78 7.49 20.19 5.72
C LEU A 78 6.53 19.00 5.64
N SER A 79 5.66 18.85 6.61
CA SER A 79 4.66 17.79 6.62
C SER A 79 3.36 18.23 5.94
N PHE A 80 2.77 17.30 5.17
CA PHE A 80 1.47 17.49 4.53
C PHE A 80 0.48 16.48 5.09
N SER A 81 -0.73 16.93 5.34
CA SER A 81 -1.84 16.07 5.72
C SER A 81 -2.76 15.84 4.53
N PHE A 82 -3.12 14.60 4.28
CA PHE A 82 -4.02 14.21 3.21
C PHE A 82 -5.24 13.50 3.77
N ARG A 83 -6.37 13.71 3.12
CA ARG A 83 -7.58 12.94 3.30
C ARG A 83 -8.01 12.39 1.95
N VAL A 84 -8.34 11.12 1.89
CA VAL A 84 -8.89 10.49 0.70
C VAL A 84 -10.08 9.62 1.10
N VAL A 85 -11.19 9.78 0.41
CA VAL A 85 -12.29 8.83 0.38
C VAL A 85 -12.25 8.14 -0.98
N MET A 86 -12.08 6.84 -0.99
CA MET A 86 -11.86 6.08 -2.21
C MET A 86 -12.84 4.94 -2.38
N ASP A 87 -13.22 4.72 -3.63
CA ASP A 87 -13.88 3.50 -4.07
C ASP A 87 -12.82 2.40 -4.22
N VAL A 88 -13.06 1.25 -3.63
CA VAL A 88 -12.21 0.07 -3.71
C VAL A 88 -13.02 -1.09 -4.26
N VAL A 89 -12.51 -1.75 -5.29
CA VAL A 89 -13.16 -2.91 -5.93
C VAL A 89 -12.20 -4.08 -5.94
N GLU A 90 -12.61 -5.19 -5.34
CA GLU A 90 -11.89 -6.45 -5.39
C GLU A 90 -12.34 -7.24 -6.62
N ASP A 91 -11.42 -7.43 -7.56
CA ASP A 91 -11.60 -8.23 -8.78
C ASP A 91 -10.32 -9.05 -9.00
N ARG A 92 -10.17 -10.11 -8.23
CA ARG A 92 -8.94 -10.92 -8.18
C ARG A 92 -8.49 -11.37 -9.56
N PRO A 93 -7.22 -11.20 -9.90
CA PRO A 93 -6.05 -10.89 -9.05
C PRO A 93 -5.82 -9.40 -8.75
N PHE A 94 -6.78 -8.53 -9.02
CA PHE A 94 -6.68 -7.08 -8.83
C PHE A 94 -7.51 -6.58 -7.65
N LEU A 95 -6.98 -5.55 -7.00
CA LEU A 95 -7.68 -4.68 -6.07
C LEU A 95 -7.53 -3.25 -6.59
N TYR A 96 -8.60 -2.70 -7.15
CA TYR A 96 -8.61 -1.35 -7.72
C TYR A 96 -9.02 -0.32 -6.67
N PHE A 97 -8.45 0.86 -6.73
CA PHE A 97 -8.87 1.99 -5.92
C PHE A 97 -8.81 3.29 -6.70
N SER A 98 -9.76 4.17 -6.43
CA SER A 98 -9.78 5.52 -6.97
C SER A 98 -10.45 6.49 -6.02
N GLN A 99 -9.91 7.71 -5.94
CA GLN A 99 -10.49 8.75 -5.10
C GLN A 99 -11.87 9.15 -5.60
N ARG A 100 -12.84 9.13 -4.69
CA ARG A 100 -14.15 9.75 -4.88
C ARG A 100 -14.14 11.19 -4.42
N GLN A 101 -13.48 11.47 -3.29
CA GLN A 101 -13.38 12.79 -2.68
C GLN A 101 -12.09 12.89 -1.87
N GLY A 102 -11.43 14.03 -1.88
CA GLY A 102 -10.26 14.24 -1.03
C GLY A 102 -9.28 15.28 -1.54
N SER A 103 -8.07 15.20 -1.01
CA SER A 103 -7.03 16.22 -1.17
C SER A 103 -6.24 16.15 -2.48
N PHE A 104 -6.54 15.16 -3.33
CA PHE A 104 -5.79 14.94 -4.56
C PHE A 104 -6.53 15.46 -5.79
N ALA A 105 -5.80 15.94 -6.79
CA ALA A 105 -6.33 16.13 -8.14
C ALA A 105 -6.54 14.79 -8.83
N THR A 106 -5.61 13.86 -8.64
CA THR A 106 -5.69 12.49 -9.11
C THR A 106 -5.18 11.55 -8.02
N PHE A 107 -5.94 10.53 -7.69
CA PHE A 107 -5.52 9.44 -6.82
C PHE A 107 -6.22 8.16 -7.26
N ARG A 108 -5.47 7.29 -7.91
CA ARG A 108 -5.98 6.00 -8.39
C ARG A 108 -4.86 5.00 -8.58
N GLY A 109 -5.21 3.74 -8.54
CA GLY A 109 -4.24 2.69 -8.78
C GLY A 109 -4.84 1.31 -8.58
N HIS A 110 -3.96 0.35 -8.47
CA HIS A 110 -4.34 -1.03 -8.20
C HIS A 110 -3.21 -1.83 -7.58
N TRP A 111 -3.60 -2.88 -6.92
CA TRP A 111 -2.76 -4.00 -6.51
C TRP A 111 -3.02 -5.18 -7.44
N ARG A 112 -1.99 -5.93 -7.77
CA ARG A 112 -2.09 -7.22 -8.43
C ARG A 112 -1.38 -8.26 -7.57
N VAL A 113 -2.10 -9.30 -7.19
CA VAL A 113 -1.64 -10.33 -6.26
C VAL A 113 -1.64 -11.67 -6.95
N GLU A 114 -0.47 -12.28 -7.09
CA GLU A 114 -0.29 -13.55 -7.77
C GLU A 114 0.62 -14.49 -6.97
N PRO A 115 0.38 -15.82 -7.02
CA PRO A 115 1.35 -16.74 -6.47
C PRO A 115 2.67 -16.62 -7.22
N ARG A 116 3.79 -16.82 -6.54
CA ARG A 116 5.09 -16.93 -7.19
C ARG A 116 5.18 -18.21 -8.02
N SER A 117 5.89 -18.13 -9.14
CA SER A 117 6.08 -19.27 -10.03
C SER A 117 6.83 -20.44 -9.38
N ASP A 118 7.68 -20.15 -8.37
CA ASP A 118 8.40 -21.16 -7.59
C ASP A 118 7.56 -21.80 -6.45
N GLY A 119 6.31 -21.36 -6.29
CA GLY A 119 5.41 -21.82 -5.23
C GLY A 119 5.77 -21.36 -3.82
N LYS A 120 6.74 -20.44 -3.67
CA LYS A 120 7.27 -19.96 -2.37
C LYS A 120 6.78 -18.56 -2.01
N GLY A 121 5.47 -18.38 -1.89
CA GLY A 121 4.89 -17.13 -1.48
C GLY A 121 4.16 -16.39 -2.59
N THR A 122 4.06 -15.08 -2.45
CA THR A 122 3.23 -14.22 -3.28
C THR A 122 4.04 -13.06 -3.88
N ARG A 123 3.77 -12.77 -5.12
CA ARG A 123 4.24 -11.59 -5.84
C ARG A 123 3.15 -10.55 -5.83
N ILE A 124 3.49 -9.34 -5.41
CA ILE A 124 2.57 -8.22 -5.31
C ILE A 124 3.11 -7.08 -6.18
N ARG A 125 2.28 -6.60 -7.09
CA ARG A 125 2.54 -5.39 -7.87
C ARG A 125 1.60 -4.29 -7.44
N TYR A 126 2.11 -3.09 -7.35
CA TYR A 126 1.38 -1.90 -6.96
C TYR A 126 1.57 -0.81 -7.99
N TYR A 127 0.48 -0.25 -8.49
CA TYR A 127 0.49 0.94 -9.33
C TYR A 127 -0.24 2.07 -8.61
N LEU A 128 0.36 3.24 -8.58
CA LEU A 128 -0.22 4.45 -8.02
C LEU A 128 0.01 5.64 -8.94
N GLU A 129 -1.05 6.33 -9.29
CA GLU A 129 -1.04 7.66 -9.85
C GLU A 129 -1.64 8.62 -8.82
N ALA A 130 -0.84 9.52 -8.29
CA ALA A 130 -1.25 10.47 -7.26
C ALA A 130 -0.66 11.86 -7.54
N SER A 131 -1.55 12.86 -7.63
CA SER A 131 -1.20 14.27 -7.81
C SER A 131 -1.93 15.09 -6.76
N PRO A 132 -1.23 15.73 -5.81
CA PRO A 132 -1.87 16.62 -4.85
C PRO A 132 -2.56 17.78 -5.57
N ALA A 133 -3.77 18.16 -5.12
CA ALA A 133 -4.53 19.28 -5.70
C ALA A 133 -3.85 20.64 -5.43
N GLN A 134 -3.13 20.74 -4.33
CA GLN A 134 -2.34 21.92 -3.95
C GLN A 134 -0.95 21.46 -3.52
N SER A 135 0.00 21.55 -4.42
CA SER A 135 1.40 21.30 -4.11
C SER A 135 2.22 22.53 -4.42
N PRO A 136 2.74 23.23 -3.40
CA PRO A 136 3.78 24.22 -3.65
C PRO A 136 5.01 23.50 -4.21
N GLY A 137 5.26 23.64 -5.53
CA GLY A 137 6.45 23.11 -6.17
C GLY A 137 6.36 21.73 -6.80
N GLY A 138 5.15 21.20 -7.10
CA GLY A 138 4.99 19.98 -7.91
C GLY A 138 5.68 18.74 -7.35
N ARG A 139 5.81 18.64 -6.03
CA ARG A 139 6.47 17.49 -5.40
C ARG A 139 5.56 16.27 -5.46
N GLN A 140 5.94 15.34 -6.29
CA GLN A 140 5.39 14.00 -6.32
C GLN A 140 5.71 13.26 -5.01
N PHE A 141 4.83 12.32 -4.62
CA PHE A 141 5.17 11.33 -3.59
C PHE A 141 6.49 10.67 -3.95
N GLY A 142 7.50 10.84 -3.09
CA GLY A 142 8.82 10.30 -3.34
C GLY A 142 8.81 8.77 -3.30
N ASN A 143 9.58 8.15 -4.18
CA ASN A 143 9.77 6.70 -4.21
C ASN A 143 10.18 6.13 -2.85
N ARG A 144 10.90 6.92 -2.06
CA ARG A 144 11.35 6.56 -0.71
C ARG A 144 10.20 6.32 0.26
N MET A 145 9.17 7.18 0.22
CA MET A 145 7.99 7.04 1.08
C MET A 145 7.18 5.80 0.71
N ILE A 146 6.95 5.59 -0.58
CA ILE A 146 6.25 4.40 -1.07
C ILE A 146 6.99 3.14 -0.67
N LYS A 147 8.31 3.11 -0.86
CA LYS A 147 9.15 1.98 -0.45
C LYS A 147 9.04 1.70 1.04
N GLN A 148 9.06 2.73 1.88
CA GLN A 148 8.91 2.58 3.34
C GLN A 148 7.55 2.00 3.72
N ASN A 149 6.46 2.49 3.12
CA ASN A 149 5.12 1.95 3.36
C ASN A 149 5.01 0.49 2.92
N LEU A 150 5.60 0.13 1.79
CA LEU A 150 5.62 -1.25 1.31
C LEU A 150 6.46 -2.17 2.20
N GLN A 151 7.56 -1.68 2.78
CA GLN A 151 8.34 -2.43 3.76
C GLN A 151 7.52 -2.74 5.01
N GLN A 152 6.75 -1.77 5.52
CA GLN A 152 5.87 -1.97 6.66
C GLN A 152 4.73 -2.94 6.33
N LEU A 153 4.15 -2.83 5.15
CA LEU A 153 3.12 -3.75 4.67
C LEU A 153 3.66 -5.18 4.54
N ALA A 154 4.83 -5.36 3.95
CA ALA A 154 5.48 -6.67 3.84
C ALA A 154 5.76 -7.30 5.21
N ALA A 155 6.22 -6.51 6.17
CA ALA A 155 6.44 -6.95 7.53
C ALA A 155 5.12 -7.39 8.22
N TRP A 156 4.05 -6.64 8.03
CA TRP A 156 2.72 -7.03 8.52
C TRP A 156 2.24 -8.34 7.91
N ILE A 157 2.39 -8.49 6.58
CA ILE A 157 1.99 -9.70 5.86
C ILE A 157 2.77 -10.93 6.38
N ASP A 158 4.08 -10.82 6.52
CA ASP A 158 4.94 -11.98 6.84
C ASP A 158 5.06 -12.24 8.34
N ASN A 159 5.02 -11.22 9.19
CA ASN A 159 5.31 -11.34 10.62
C ASN A 159 4.09 -11.07 11.52
N GLY A 160 3.01 -10.51 10.99
CA GLY A 160 1.81 -10.23 11.77
C GLY A 160 1.21 -11.53 12.32
N ARG A 161 1.27 -11.70 13.64
CA ARG A 161 0.54 -12.78 14.31
C ARG A 161 -0.95 -12.45 14.24
N VAL A 162 -1.68 -13.39 13.77
CA VAL A 162 -3.15 -13.34 13.87
C VAL A 162 -3.55 -13.54 15.31
#